data_521a7c4cff5f089db74301c35788189a
#
_entry.id   521a7c4cff5f089db74301c35788189a
#
_cell.length_a   1.000
_cell.length_b   1.000
_cell.length_c   1.000
_cell.angle_alpha   90.00
_cell.angle_beta   90.00
_cell.angle_gamma   90.00
#
_symmetry.space_group_name_H-M   'P 1'
#
loop_
_entity.id
_entity.type
_entity.pdbx_description
1 polymer ?
#
loop_
_entity_poly.entity_id
_entity_poly.type
_entity_poly.pdbx_seq_one_letter_code
_entity_poly.pdbx_strand_id
1 'polypeptide(L)'
;MKIIDILTQNKMYLSFEVFPPKTETGFESVKMATEEIAKLRPSFMSVTYGAGGGTSKYTLDIAKNIKELYGVPTLAHLTCVSSTRGTVKQRIQDIREAGITNIMALRGDIPAGMEDADRSGWDYRYAVDLIRELKEADESFCIGGACYPEIHPESVNQKEDIKRLKEKVDAGCDFLTTQMFFDNNLLYNFLYKIREAGITVPVIPGIMPITNANQVDRAIKLSGSFMPQRFKSLVDKFGSNPAAMKQAGIAYATDQIIDLYANGITNVHVYSMNKPDVAAKIQANLSDIIE
;
A
#
# COMPACT_ATOMS: atom_id res chain seq x y z
N MET A 1 3.95 -15.36 10.40
CA MET A 1 3.05 -15.70 9.28
C MET A 1 3.43 -14.86 8.09
N LYS A 2 3.59 -15.47 6.91
CA LYS A 2 3.83 -14.73 5.67
C LYS A 2 2.51 -14.24 5.10
N ILE A 3 2.52 -13.06 4.49
CA ILE A 3 1.31 -12.50 3.88
C ILE A 3 0.85 -13.36 2.70
N ILE A 4 1.77 -13.90 1.91
CA ILE A 4 1.40 -14.81 0.82
C ILE A 4 0.57 -16.01 1.30
N ASP A 5 0.81 -16.52 2.52
CA ASP A 5 0.03 -17.62 3.09
C ASP A 5 -1.43 -17.21 3.41
N ILE A 6 -1.64 -15.91 3.71
CA ILE A 6 -2.97 -15.33 3.91
C ILE A 6 -3.68 -15.20 2.56
N LEU A 7 -2.98 -14.64 1.57
CA LEU A 7 -3.53 -14.33 0.25
C LEU A 7 -3.95 -15.56 -0.56
N THR A 8 -3.39 -16.72 -0.25
CA THR A 8 -3.72 -17.98 -0.92
C THR A 8 -4.88 -18.76 -0.27
N GLN A 9 -5.40 -18.26 0.86
CA GLN A 9 -6.62 -18.81 1.45
C GLN A 9 -7.84 -18.28 0.68
N ASN A 10 -8.82 -19.17 0.48
CA ASN A 10 -10.07 -18.81 -0.19
C ASN A 10 -11.08 -18.18 0.80
N LYS A 11 -10.68 -17.05 1.39
CA LYS A 11 -11.44 -16.30 2.39
C LYS A 11 -11.39 -14.82 2.07
N MET A 12 -12.44 -14.08 2.43
CA MET A 12 -12.50 -12.63 2.23
C MET A 12 -11.82 -11.92 3.38
N TYR A 13 -10.74 -11.20 3.08
CA TYR A 13 -9.91 -10.53 4.06
C TYR A 13 -9.81 -9.02 3.81
N LEU A 14 -9.77 -8.27 4.91
CA LEU A 14 -9.52 -6.84 4.92
C LEU A 14 -8.22 -6.54 5.66
N SER A 15 -7.38 -5.70 5.09
CA SER A 15 -6.13 -5.22 5.68
C SER A 15 -6.05 -3.69 5.64
N PHE A 16 -5.22 -3.11 6.49
CA PHE A 16 -5.10 -1.65 6.60
C PHE A 16 -3.67 -1.17 6.48
N GLU A 17 -3.49 -0.04 5.78
CA GLU A 17 -2.25 0.70 5.80
C GLU A 17 -2.27 1.79 6.88
N VAL A 18 -1.15 1.92 7.57
CA VAL A 18 -0.85 3.03 8.49
C VAL A 18 0.50 3.65 8.13
N PHE A 19 0.74 4.87 8.57
CA PHE A 19 2.01 5.54 8.31
C PHE A 19 2.63 6.06 9.62
N PRO A 20 3.98 6.08 9.70
CA PRO A 20 4.70 6.59 10.84
C PRO A 20 4.55 8.11 10.96
N PRO A 21 4.76 8.69 12.15
CA PRO A 21 4.75 10.14 12.33
C PRO A 21 5.94 10.78 11.60
N LYS A 22 5.76 12.02 11.17
CA LYS A 22 6.84 12.81 10.56
C LYS A 22 7.81 13.37 11.58
N THR A 23 7.37 13.51 12.82
CA THR A 23 8.13 14.11 13.94
C THR A 23 7.93 13.28 15.20
N GLU A 24 8.87 13.36 16.11
CA GLU A 24 8.81 12.68 17.40
C GLU A 24 7.58 13.09 18.24
N THR A 25 7.19 14.35 18.17
CA THR A 25 6.00 14.87 18.88
C THR A 25 4.69 14.25 18.43
N GLY A 26 4.63 13.71 17.20
CA GLY A 26 3.46 13.00 16.68
C GLY A 26 3.43 11.50 17.01
N PHE A 27 4.47 10.96 17.63
CA PHE A 27 4.62 9.51 17.77
C PHE A 27 3.50 8.86 18.59
N GLU A 28 3.19 9.40 19.76
CA GLU A 28 2.15 8.82 20.64
C GLU A 28 0.76 8.86 19.99
N SER A 29 0.43 9.94 19.29
CA SER A 29 -0.86 10.06 18.58
C SER A 29 -0.99 9.03 17.45
N VAL A 30 0.07 8.84 16.67
CA VAL A 30 0.09 7.84 15.60
C VAL A 30 0.08 6.43 16.18
N LYS A 31 0.86 6.17 17.24
CA LYS A 31 0.87 4.90 17.94
C LYS A 31 -0.53 4.51 18.42
N MET A 32 -1.23 5.42 19.12
CA MET A 32 -2.60 5.18 19.56
C MET A 32 -3.54 4.88 18.38
N ALA A 33 -3.45 5.64 17.29
CA ALA A 33 -4.29 5.41 16.11
C ALA A 33 -4.01 4.04 15.47
N THR A 34 -2.75 3.63 15.37
CA THR A 34 -2.37 2.33 14.81
C THR A 34 -2.82 1.17 15.70
N GLU A 35 -2.75 1.34 17.03
CA GLU A 35 -3.24 0.36 17.99
C GLU A 35 -4.76 0.17 17.92
N GLU A 36 -5.53 1.26 17.79
CA GLU A 36 -6.99 1.16 17.61
C GLU A 36 -7.36 0.43 16.31
N ILE A 37 -6.60 0.63 15.22
CA ILE A 37 -6.79 -0.13 13.98
C ILE A 37 -6.39 -1.61 14.17
N ALA A 38 -5.31 -1.89 14.89
CA ALA A 38 -4.88 -3.26 15.17
C ALA A 38 -5.89 -4.06 16.01
N LYS A 39 -6.63 -3.40 16.92
CA LYS A 39 -7.73 -4.00 17.69
C LYS A 39 -8.89 -4.49 16.82
N LEU A 40 -9.03 -3.99 15.61
CA LEU A 40 -10.01 -4.48 14.63
C LEU A 40 -9.64 -5.88 14.08
N ARG A 41 -8.46 -6.38 14.39
CA ARG A 41 -7.92 -7.69 13.95
C ARG A 41 -7.95 -7.87 12.43
N PRO A 42 -7.40 -6.92 11.66
CA PRO A 42 -7.29 -7.11 10.21
C PRO A 42 -6.40 -8.30 9.87
N SER A 43 -6.49 -8.80 8.64
CA SER A 43 -5.66 -9.93 8.18
C SER A 43 -4.16 -9.63 8.24
N PHE A 44 -3.78 -8.39 7.96
CA PHE A 44 -2.45 -7.82 8.19
C PHE A 44 -2.52 -6.29 8.21
N MET A 45 -1.45 -5.65 8.66
CA MET A 45 -1.29 -4.21 8.56
C MET A 45 0.03 -3.86 7.86
N SER A 46 -0.01 -2.93 6.92
CA SER A 46 1.21 -2.34 6.36
C SER A 46 1.59 -1.05 7.08
N VAL A 47 2.89 -0.84 7.24
CA VAL A 47 3.44 0.38 7.83
C VAL A 47 4.34 1.04 6.81
N THR A 48 3.95 2.25 6.35
CA THR A 48 4.68 2.93 5.29
C THR A 48 6.05 3.40 5.76
N TYR A 49 6.91 3.67 4.79
CA TYR A 49 8.25 4.21 4.99
C TYR A 49 8.24 5.70 4.65
N GLY A 50 8.70 6.56 5.55
CA GLY A 50 8.67 8.00 5.29
C GLY A 50 9.66 8.41 4.21
N ALA A 51 9.24 9.35 3.37
CA ALA A 51 10.07 9.92 2.33
C ALA A 51 11.40 10.47 2.90
N GLY A 52 12.53 10.13 2.26
CA GLY A 52 13.86 10.55 2.69
C GLY A 52 14.49 9.76 3.84
N GLY A 53 13.86 8.67 4.32
CA GLY A 53 14.47 7.74 5.27
C GLY A 53 14.51 8.19 6.75
N GLY A 54 14.10 9.41 7.07
CA GLY A 54 14.15 9.96 8.42
C GLY A 54 13.18 9.31 9.42
N THR A 55 12.21 8.53 8.94
CA THR A 55 11.19 7.86 9.77
C THR A 55 11.36 6.34 9.83
N SER A 56 12.45 5.79 9.30
CA SER A 56 12.70 4.35 9.24
C SER A 56 12.60 3.65 10.59
N LYS A 57 13.13 4.27 11.63
CA LYS A 57 13.04 3.77 13.01
C LYS A 57 11.57 3.64 13.46
N TYR A 58 10.77 4.68 13.25
CA TYR A 58 9.36 4.65 13.65
C TYR A 58 8.53 3.62 12.87
N THR A 59 8.88 3.36 11.60
CA THR A 59 8.25 2.29 10.82
C THR A 59 8.41 0.94 11.48
N LEU A 60 9.64 0.61 11.91
CA LEU A 60 9.94 -0.66 12.56
C LEU A 60 9.35 -0.74 13.96
N ASP A 61 9.42 0.34 14.75
CA ASP A 61 8.84 0.39 16.09
C ASP A 61 7.32 0.15 16.06
N ILE A 62 6.61 0.80 15.11
CA ILE A 62 5.17 0.60 14.93
C ILE A 62 4.87 -0.81 14.44
N ALA A 63 5.57 -1.31 13.43
CA ALA A 63 5.37 -2.64 12.89
C ALA A 63 5.62 -3.73 13.96
N LYS A 64 6.66 -3.58 14.77
CA LYS A 64 6.96 -4.46 15.89
C LYS A 64 5.86 -4.42 16.96
N ASN A 65 5.42 -3.22 17.35
CA ASN A 65 4.35 -3.03 18.32
C ASN A 65 3.05 -3.72 17.88
N ILE A 66 2.62 -3.51 16.63
CA ILE A 66 1.42 -4.15 16.06
C ILE A 66 1.54 -5.68 16.11
N LYS A 67 2.69 -6.21 15.69
CA LYS A 67 2.94 -7.65 15.66
C LYS A 67 2.97 -8.27 17.07
N GLU A 68 3.72 -7.67 18.00
CA GLU A 68 3.96 -8.25 19.32
C GLU A 68 2.79 -8.09 20.27
N LEU A 69 2.11 -6.94 20.29
CA LEU A 69 1.03 -6.68 21.23
C LEU A 69 -0.34 -7.13 20.72
N TYR A 70 -0.56 -7.09 19.41
CA TYR A 70 -1.87 -7.40 18.82
C TYR A 70 -1.89 -8.69 18.02
N GLY A 71 -0.73 -9.31 17.76
CA GLY A 71 -0.63 -10.55 16.99
C GLY A 71 -0.99 -10.40 15.52
N VAL A 72 -1.10 -9.16 15.01
CA VAL A 72 -1.44 -8.88 13.61
C VAL A 72 -0.18 -9.00 12.74
N PRO A 73 -0.20 -9.79 11.65
CA PRO A 73 0.90 -9.84 10.70
C PRO A 73 1.22 -8.45 10.15
N THR A 74 2.49 -8.09 10.06
CA THR A 74 2.90 -6.76 9.59
C THR A 74 3.69 -6.83 8.30
N LEU A 75 3.47 -5.85 7.42
CA LEU A 75 4.17 -5.59 6.18
C LEU A 75 4.93 -4.27 6.34
N ALA A 76 6.25 -4.33 6.53
CA ALA A 76 7.06 -3.12 6.63
C ALA A 76 7.42 -2.62 5.22
N HIS A 77 7.16 -1.36 4.92
CA HIS A 77 7.65 -0.75 3.69
C HIS A 77 9.15 -0.48 3.80
N LEU A 78 9.85 -0.66 2.69
CA LEU A 78 11.25 -0.28 2.52
C LEU A 78 11.43 0.39 1.18
N THR A 79 12.06 1.57 1.18
CA THR A 79 12.37 2.32 -0.04
C THR A 79 13.87 2.39 -0.28
N CYS A 80 14.27 2.42 -1.54
CA CYS A 80 15.68 2.46 -1.94
C CYS A 80 16.11 3.77 -2.64
N VAL A 81 15.19 4.65 -2.96
CA VAL A 81 15.49 5.93 -3.61
C VAL A 81 16.55 6.71 -2.83
N SER A 82 17.53 7.25 -3.52
CA SER A 82 18.66 8.02 -2.95
C SER A 82 19.45 7.31 -1.83
N SER A 83 19.27 6.00 -1.66
CA SER A 83 19.97 5.22 -0.65
C SER A 83 21.21 4.55 -1.22
N THR A 84 22.26 4.42 -0.40
CA THR A 84 23.43 3.60 -0.74
C THR A 84 23.17 2.13 -0.41
N ARG A 85 23.92 1.22 -1.03
CA ARG A 85 23.88 -0.22 -0.71
C ARG A 85 24.14 -0.48 0.77
N GLY A 86 25.10 0.24 1.38
CA GLY A 86 25.38 0.14 2.80
C GLY A 86 24.17 0.49 3.68
N THR A 87 23.47 1.57 3.33
CA THR A 87 22.25 1.98 4.03
C THR A 87 21.15 0.94 3.91
N VAL A 88 20.91 0.40 2.72
CA VAL A 88 19.88 -0.62 2.49
C VAL A 88 20.20 -1.91 3.25
N LYS A 89 21.46 -2.37 3.22
CA LYS A 89 21.90 -3.55 3.98
C LYS A 89 21.68 -3.39 5.49
N GLN A 90 21.99 -2.22 6.04
CA GLN A 90 21.71 -1.95 7.44
C GLN A 90 20.22 -2.03 7.76
N ARG A 91 19.36 -1.44 6.92
CA ARG A 91 17.90 -1.50 7.10
C ARG A 91 17.34 -2.92 6.99
N ILE A 92 17.87 -3.73 6.08
CA ILE A 92 17.51 -5.15 5.98
C ILE A 92 17.87 -5.88 7.27
N GLN A 93 19.03 -5.59 7.85
CA GLN A 93 19.43 -6.15 9.13
C GLN A 93 18.51 -5.70 10.26
N ASP A 94 18.16 -4.42 10.33
CA ASP A 94 17.24 -3.86 11.35
C ASP A 94 15.85 -4.53 11.26
N ILE A 95 15.33 -4.75 10.03
CA ILE A 95 14.06 -5.47 9.77
C ILE A 95 14.14 -6.91 10.29
N ARG A 96 15.25 -7.59 10.03
CA ARG A 96 15.49 -8.97 10.47
C ARG A 96 15.56 -9.05 12.00
N GLU A 97 16.27 -8.13 12.65
CA GLU A 97 16.36 -8.04 14.10
C GLU A 97 15.02 -7.73 14.77
N ALA A 98 14.17 -6.95 14.11
CA ALA A 98 12.78 -6.73 14.52
C ALA A 98 11.87 -7.98 14.30
N GLY A 99 12.41 -9.06 13.73
CA GLY A 99 11.67 -10.29 13.44
C GLY A 99 10.57 -10.11 12.38
N ILE A 100 10.68 -9.09 11.52
CA ILE A 100 9.73 -8.81 10.44
C ILE A 100 10.16 -9.60 9.21
N THR A 101 9.20 -10.33 8.61
CA THR A 101 9.47 -11.22 7.47
C THR A 101 8.72 -10.81 6.20
N ASN A 102 7.78 -9.85 6.30
CA ASN A 102 7.03 -9.35 5.14
C ASN A 102 7.48 -7.92 4.83
N ILE A 103 7.93 -7.68 3.61
CA ILE A 103 8.52 -6.41 3.19
C ILE A 103 7.84 -5.91 1.91
N MET A 104 7.33 -4.69 1.92
CA MET A 104 6.88 -4.00 0.73
C MET A 104 8.08 -3.28 0.10
N ALA A 105 8.62 -3.83 -0.97
CA ALA A 105 9.78 -3.29 -1.66
C ALA A 105 9.36 -2.20 -2.66
N LEU A 106 9.76 -0.96 -2.40
CA LEU A 106 9.42 0.20 -3.20
C LEU A 106 10.65 0.95 -3.66
N ARG A 107 10.57 1.65 -4.79
CA ARG A 107 11.59 2.65 -5.09
C ARG A 107 11.52 3.80 -4.10
N GLY A 108 10.33 4.28 -3.84
CA GLY A 108 10.05 5.51 -3.11
C GLY A 108 9.94 6.72 -4.05
N ASP A 109 9.38 7.80 -3.53
CA ASP A 109 9.26 9.07 -4.25
C ASP A 109 10.61 9.79 -4.27
N ILE A 110 10.87 10.51 -5.35
CA ILE A 110 12.07 11.32 -5.46
C ILE A 110 11.97 12.44 -4.44
N PRO A 111 13.01 12.64 -3.60
CA PRO A 111 12.99 13.71 -2.61
C PRO A 111 12.79 15.09 -3.25
N ALA A 112 12.00 15.94 -2.59
CA ALA A 112 11.77 17.30 -3.06
C ALA A 112 13.09 18.04 -3.25
N GLY A 113 13.23 18.71 -4.40
CA GLY A 113 14.46 19.39 -4.80
C GLY A 113 15.50 18.49 -5.50
N MET A 114 15.20 17.21 -5.71
CA MET A 114 16.03 16.26 -6.45
C MET A 114 15.36 15.75 -7.74
N GLU A 115 14.30 16.41 -8.19
CA GLU A 115 13.50 15.99 -9.36
C GLU A 115 14.37 15.90 -10.62
N ASP A 116 15.28 16.87 -10.80
CA ASP A 116 16.19 16.98 -11.96
C ASP A 116 17.60 16.44 -11.68
N ALA A 117 17.82 15.77 -10.53
CA ALA A 117 19.13 15.24 -10.20
C ALA A 117 19.57 14.13 -11.18
N ASP A 118 20.86 14.11 -11.51
CA ASP A 118 21.45 12.99 -12.24
C ASP A 118 21.42 11.72 -11.38
N ARG A 119 20.65 10.75 -11.82
CA ARG A 119 20.44 9.47 -11.12
C ARG A 119 21.37 8.36 -11.62
N SER A 120 22.28 8.67 -12.53
CA SER A 120 23.18 7.66 -13.13
C SER A 120 24.10 7.02 -12.09
N GLY A 121 24.44 7.77 -11.03
CA GLY A 121 25.28 7.31 -9.92
C GLY A 121 24.51 6.70 -8.73
N TRP A 122 23.19 6.54 -8.80
CA TRP A 122 22.42 5.91 -7.73
C TRP A 122 22.60 4.39 -7.73
N ASP A 123 22.80 3.82 -6.54
CA ASP A 123 22.94 2.37 -6.36
C ASP A 123 21.67 1.60 -6.72
N TYR A 124 20.52 2.24 -6.62
CA TYR A 124 19.19 1.70 -6.94
C TYR A 124 18.46 2.64 -7.88
N ARG A 125 18.00 2.13 -9.00
CA ARG A 125 17.16 2.89 -9.95
C ARG A 125 15.69 2.58 -9.80
N TYR A 126 15.36 1.31 -9.49
CA TYR A 126 13.99 0.81 -9.43
C TYR A 126 13.81 -0.15 -8.26
N ALA A 127 12.55 -0.41 -7.91
CA ALA A 127 12.23 -1.38 -6.86
C ALA A 127 12.75 -2.80 -7.14
N VAL A 128 12.94 -3.16 -8.41
CA VAL A 128 13.50 -4.47 -8.79
C VAL A 128 14.90 -4.69 -8.24
N ASP A 129 15.70 -3.64 -8.15
CA ASP A 129 17.06 -3.72 -7.59
C ASP A 129 17.02 -4.05 -6.09
N LEU A 130 16.07 -3.42 -5.37
CA LEU A 130 15.81 -3.71 -3.95
C LEU A 130 15.27 -5.13 -3.74
N ILE A 131 14.36 -5.60 -4.60
CA ILE A 131 13.81 -6.96 -4.52
C ILE A 131 14.91 -8.00 -4.63
N ARG A 132 15.84 -7.84 -5.58
CA ARG A 132 17.00 -8.75 -5.74
C ARG A 132 17.85 -8.76 -4.47
N GLU A 133 18.19 -7.59 -3.94
CA GLU A 133 19.01 -7.51 -2.73
C GLU A 133 18.32 -8.10 -1.50
N LEU A 134 17.01 -7.96 -1.36
CA LEU A 134 16.24 -8.60 -0.31
C LEU A 134 16.26 -10.12 -0.43
N LYS A 135 16.08 -10.68 -1.63
CA LYS A 135 16.15 -12.14 -1.86
C LYS A 135 17.56 -12.70 -1.68
N GLU A 136 18.60 -11.97 -2.08
CA GLU A 136 19.98 -12.33 -1.81
C GLU A 136 20.31 -12.32 -0.30
N ALA A 137 19.74 -11.38 0.45
CA ALA A 137 19.95 -11.29 1.88
C ALA A 137 19.23 -12.40 2.66
N ASP A 138 18.01 -12.76 2.26
CA ASP A 138 17.22 -13.81 2.88
C ASP A 138 16.06 -14.25 1.95
N GLU A 139 16.17 -15.45 1.40
CA GLU A 139 15.14 -16.04 0.53
C GLU A 139 13.79 -16.23 1.27
N SER A 140 13.80 -16.27 2.60
CA SER A 140 12.59 -16.46 3.40
C SER A 140 11.70 -15.22 3.49
N PHE A 141 12.19 -14.03 3.10
CA PHE A 141 11.35 -12.84 3.06
C PHE A 141 10.17 -13.01 2.11
N CYS A 142 8.99 -12.61 2.57
CA CYS A 142 7.80 -12.45 1.76
C CYS A 142 7.77 -11.00 1.23
N ILE A 143 7.92 -10.84 -0.08
CA ILE A 143 8.12 -9.54 -0.69
C ILE A 143 6.88 -9.11 -1.47
N GLY A 144 6.30 -7.97 -1.08
CA GLY A 144 5.28 -7.27 -1.85
C GLY A 144 5.89 -6.20 -2.77
N GLY A 145 5.23 -5.94 -3.88
CA GLY A 145 5.57 -4.86 -4.81
C GLY A 145 4.36 -4.00 -5.17
N ALA A 146 4.58 -2.73 -5.52
CA ALA A 146 3.52 -1.88 -6.00
C ALA A 146 3.23 -2.10 -7.49
N CYS A 147 1.95 -1.98 -7.87
CA CYS A 147 1.49 -1.94 -9.25
C CYS A 147 0.44 -0.84 -9.45
N TYR A 148 0.17 -0.48 -10.70
CA TYR A 148 -0.70 0.66 -11.05
C TYR A 148 -1.77 0.20 -12.02
N PRO A 149 -3.06 0.13 -11.60
CA PRO A 149 -4.14 -0.30 -12.50
C PRO A 149 -4.28 0.57 -13.74
N GLU A 150 -3.97 1.84 -13.64
CA GLU A 150 -4.09 2.79 -14.73
C GLU A 150 -2.78 2.92 -15.52
N ILE A 151 -1.70 3.27 -14.91
CA ILE A 151 -0.32 3.27 -15.41
C ILE A 151 0.56 4.03 -14.40
N HIS A 152 1.80 3.64 -14.23
CA HIS A 152 2.73 4.43 -13.44
C HIS A 152 3.00 5.79 -14.11
N PRO A 153 2.94 6.93 -13.39
CA PRO A 153 3.10 8.26 -13.97
C PRO A 153 4.40 8.48 -14.78
N GLU A 154 5.47 7.77 -14.43
CA GLU A 154 6.75 7.83 -15.15
C GLU A 154 6.86 6.81 -16.30
N SER A 155 5.87 5.93 -16.50
CA SER A 155 5.89 4.96 -17.59
C SER A 155 5.44 5.59 -18.91
N VAL A 156 6.12 5.27 -19.99
CA VAL A 156 5.81 5.79 -21.32
C VAL A 156 4.45 5.29 -21.82
N ASN A 157 4.10 4.07 -21.49
CA ASN A 157 2.84 3.42 -21.82
C ASN A 157 2.58 2.19 -20.96
N GLN A 158 1.35 1.66 -21.00
CA GLN A 158 0.95 0.52 -20.18
C GLN A 158 1.74 -0.76 -20.48
N LYS A 159 2.16 -0.99 -21.74
CA LYS A 159 2.93 -2.17 -22.12
C LYS A 159 4.31 -2.16 -21.44
N GLU A 160 4.98 -1.02 -21.43
CA GLU A 160 6.26 -0.87 -20.74
C GLU A 160 6.10 -1.01 -19.22
N ASP A 161 5.03 -0.45 -18.64
CA ASP A 161 4.72 -0.58 -17.23
C ASP A 161 4.52 -2.03 -16.80
N ILE A 162 3.73 -2.80 -17.56
CA ILE A 162 3.52 -4.25 -17.33
C ILE A 162 4.83 -5.04 -17.49
N LYS A 163 5.68 -4.68 -18.45
CA LYS A 163 7.00 -5.30 -18.60
C LYS A 163 7.86 -5.07 -17.35
N ARG A 164 7.90 -3.83 -16.83
CA ARG A 164 8.63 -3.53 -15.58
C ARG A 164 8.03 -4.24 -14.38
N LEU A 165 6.72 -4.40 -14.36
CA LEU A 165 6.04 -5.19 -13.32
C LEU A 165 6.44 -6.67 -13.40
N LYS A 166 6.54 -7.24 -14.60
CA LYS A 166 7.01 -8.61 -14.80
C LYS A 166 8.45 -8.78 -14.29
N GLU A 167 9.33 -7.83 -14.56
CA GLU A 167 10.70 -7.84 -14.06
C GLU A 167 10.77 -7.90 -12.52
N LYS A 168 9.85 -7.20 -11.81
CA LYS A 168 9.74 -7.26 -10.34
C LYS A 168 9.31 -8.65 -9.86
N VAL A 169 8.32 -9.24 -10.53
CA VAL A 169 7.82 -10.58 -10.17
C VAL A 169 8.90 -11.63 -10.42
N ASP A 170 9.59 -11.56 -11.56
CA ASP A 170 10.68 -12.49 -11.91
C ASP A 170 11.89 -12.35 -10.97
N ALA A 171 12.07 -11.18 -10.34
CA ALA A 171 13.10 -10.95 -9.34
C ALA A 171 12.74 -11.51 -7.94
N GLY A 172 11.53 -12.04 -7.76
CA GLY A 172 11.11 -12.69 -6.50
C GLY A 172 10.05 -11.93 -5.71
N CYS A 173 9.27 -11.05 -6.35
CA CYS A 173 8.11 -10.45 -5.71
C CYS A 173 7.00 -11.49 -5.55
N ASP A 174 6.53 -11.73 -4.32
CA ASP A 174 5.56 -12.79 -4.00
C ASP A 174 4.11 -12.35 -4.22
N PHE A 175 3.81 -11.05 -4.11
CA PHE A 175 2.47 -10.48 -4.35
C PHE A 175 2.58 -9.00 -4.75
N LEU A 176 1.49 -8.44 -5.25
CA LEU A 176 1.39 -7.04 -5.65
C LEU A 176 0.28 -6.32 -4.89
N THR A 177 0.51 -5.05 -4.55
CA THR A 177 -0.54 -4.16 -4.03
C THR A 177 -0.72 -3.00 -5.00
N THR A 178 -1.97 -2.67 -5.35
CA THR A 178 -2.20 -1.60 -6.31
C THR A 178 -2.05 -0.22 -5.70
N GLN A 179 -1.66 0.76 -6.49
CA GLN A 179 -1.94 2.16 -6.18
C GLN A 179 -3.46 2.35 -6.10
N MET A 180 -3.92 3.39 -5.37
CA MET A 180 -5.35 3.72 -5.30
C MET A 180 -5.93 3.96 -6.68
N PHE A 181 -7.18 3.57 -6.84
CA PHE A 181 -8.01 3.79 -8.03
C PHE A 181 -9.47 3.95 -7.57
N PHE A 182 -10.32 4.51 -8.44
CA PHE A 182 -11.71 4.86 -8.09
C PHE A 182 -12.74 4.18 -9.02
N ASP A 183 -12.28 3.40 -10.00
CA ASP A 183 -13.13 2.62 -10.90
C ASP A 183 -12.62 1.18 -10.96
N ASN A 184 -13.43 0.23 -10.49
CA ASN A 184 -13.07 -1.18 -10.47
C ASN A 184 -12.88 -1.79 -11.87
N ASN A 185 -13.52 -1.23 -12.89
CA ASN A 185 -13.31 -1.70 -14.28
C ASN A 185 -11.87 -1.51 -14.76
N LEU A 186 -11.19 -0.45 -14.28
CA LEU A 186 -9.77 -0.24 -14.59
C LEU A 186 -8.90 -1.33 -13.97
N LEU A 187 -9.22 -1.74 -12.73
CA LEU A 187 -8.55 -2.87 -12.10
C LEU A 187 -8.80 -4.18 -12.86
N TYR A 188 -10.05 -4.50 -13.20
CA TYR A 188 -10.36 -5.75 -13.91
C TYR A 188 -9.64 -5.83 -15.26
N ASN A 189 -9.61 -4.75 -16.01
CA ASN A 189 -8.86 -4.66 -17.27
C ASN A 189 -7.34 -4.84 -17.03
N PHE A 190 -6.80 -4.21 -15.98
CA PHE A 190 -5.39 -4.36 -15.60
C PHE A 190 -5.07 -5.82 -15.25
N LEU A 191 -5.89 -6.47 -14.43
CA LEU A 191 -5.69 -7.87 -14.02
C LEU A 191 -5.66 -8.79 -15.25
N TYR A 192 -6.57 -8.60 -16.21
CA TYR A 192 -6.55 -9.35 -17.47
C TYR A 192 -5.21 -9.20 -18.20
N LYS A 193 -4.75 -7.96 -18.41
CA LYS A 193 -3.51 -7.67 -19.13
C LYS A 193 -2.25 -8.23 -18.44
N ILE A 194 -2.17 -8.17 -17.13
CA ILE A 194 -1.01 -8.73 -16.42
C ILE A 194 -1.01 -10.26 -16.46
N ARG A 195 -2.19 -10.91 -16.45
CA ARG A 195 -2.29 -12.37 -16.66
C ARG A 195 -1.84 -12.78 -18.05
N GLU A 196 -2.22 -12.04 -19.11
CA GLU A 196 -1.71 -12.25 -20.46
C GLU A 196 -0.18 -12.11 -20.53
N ALA A 197 0.41 -11.21 -19.74
CA ALA A 197 1.87 -11.04 -19.64
C ALA A 197 2.56 -12.12 -18.76
N GLY A 198 1.82 -13.11 -18.27
CA GLY A 198 2.36 -14.21 -17.44
C GLY A 198 2.68 -13.80 -15.99
N ILE A 199 2.04 -12.75 -15.48
CA ILE A 199 2.12 -12.36 -14.06
C ILE A 199 0.99 -13.07 -13.33
N THR A 200 1.30 -14.07 -12.49
CA THR A 200 0.32 -14.93 -11.81
C THR A 200 0.24 -14.73 -10.30
N VAL A 201 1.15 -13.94 -9.72
CA VAL A 201 1.13 -13.63 -8.28
C VAL A 201 -0.17 -12.95 -7.86
N PRO A 202 -0.60 -13.11 -6.58
CA PRO A 202 -1.77 -12.40 -6.06
C PRO A 202 -1.63 -10.88 -6.20
N VAL A 203 -2.76 -10.22 -6.47
CA VAL A 203 -2.86 -8.76 -6.51
C VAL A 203 -3.88 -8.31 -5.48
N ILE A 204 -3.48 -7.42 -4.60
CA ILE A 204 -4.32 -6.84 -3.55
C ILE A 204 -4.74 -5.43 -4.00
N PRO A 205 -6.01 -5.17 -4.26
CA PRO A 205 -6.51 -3.82 -4.52
C PRO A 205 -6.31 -2.89 -3.33
N GLY A 206 -5.71 -1.74 -3.57
CA GLY A 206 -5.56 -0.65 -2.62
C GLY A 206 -6.72 0.33 -2.73
N ILE A 207 -7.54 0.45 -1.71
CA ILE A 207 -8.72 1.32 -1.66
C ILE A 207 -8.46 2.52 -0.76
N MET A 208 -8.70 3.72 -1.30
CA MET A 208 -8.53 4.98 -0.58
C MET A 208 -9.88 5.60 -0.23
N PRO A 209 -10.33 5.56 1.04
CA PRO A 209 -11.52 6.27 1.46
C PRO A 209 -11.27 7.78 1.47
N ILE A 210 -11.83 8.51 0.53
CA ILE A 210 -11.73 9.97 0.48
C ILE A 210 -12.79 10.57 1.40
N THR A 211 -12.39 11.01 2.57
CA THR A 211 -13.27 11.53 3.62
C THR A 211 -13.31 13.05 3.72
N ASN A 212 -12.57 13.74 2.85
CA ASN A 212 -12.49 15.20 2.80
C ASN A 212 -12.24 15.63 1.35
N ALA A 213 -12.98 16.61 0.84
CA ALA A 213 -12.85 17.10 -0.53
C ALA A 213 -11.39 17.56 -0.87
N ASN A 214 -10.72 18.19 0.08
CA ASN A 214 -9.32 18.64 -0.12
C ASN A 214 -8.31 17.49 -0.36
N GLN A 215 -8.69 16.23 -0.08
CA GLN A 215 -7.85 15.07 -0.38
C GLN A 215 -7.90 14.67 -1.85
N VAL A 216 -8.94 15.07 -2.59
CA VAL A 216 -9.16 14.64 -3.98
C VAL A 216 -8.03 15.09 -4.89
N ASP A 217 -7.73 16.39 -4.93
CA ASP A 217 -6.68 16.93 -5.79
C ASP A 217 -5.31 16.33 -5.46
N ARG A 218 -5.05 16.14 -4.16
CA ARG A 218 -3.81 15.50 -3.72
C ARG A 218 -3.74 14.04 -4.13
N ALA A 219 -4.84 13.30 -3.99
CA ALA A 219 -4.90 11.89 -4.39
C ALA A 219 -4.64 11.74 -5.89
N ILE A 220 -5.33 12.54 -6.73
CA ILE A 220 -5.14 12.54 -8.18
C ILE A 220 -3.69 12.90 -8.55
N LYS A 221 -3.14 13.96 -7.94
CA LYS A 221 -1.76 14.41 -8.23
C LYS A 221 -0.71 13.35 -7.88
N LEU A 222 -0.92 12.60 -6.80
CA LEU A 222 0.03 11.57 -6.34
C LEU A 222 -0.09 10.27 -7.13
N SER A 223 -1.31 9.86 -7.47
CA SER A 223 -1.56 8.55 -8.09
C SER A 223 -1.68 8.60 -9.61
N GLY A 224 -1.97 9.76 -10.18
CA GLY A 224 -2.37 9.89 -11.58
C GLY A 224 -3.75 9.28 -11.89
N SER A 225 -4.52 8.93 -10.85
CA SER A 225 -5.76 8.16 -11.01
C SER A 225 -6.88 8.96 -11.64
N PHE A 226 -7.65 8.29 -12.47
CA PHE A 226 -8.88 8.80 -13.05
C PHE A 226 -9.97 8.96 -11.99
N MET A 227 -10.67 10.09 -12.02
CA MET A 227 -11.81 10.34 -11.14
C MET A 227 -13.12 10.08 -11.87
N PRO A 228 -13.85 8.99 -11.55
CA PRO A 228 -15.12 8.68 -12.19
C PRO A 228 -16.17 9.74 -11.93
N GLN A 229 -17.08 9.97 -12.89
CA GLN A 229 -18.15 10.96 -12.76
C GLN A 229 -19.02 10.72 -11.51
N ARG A 230 -19.28 9.45 -11.17
CA ARG A 230 -20.03 9.07 -9.96
C ARG A 230 -19.36 9.62 -8.70
N PHE A 231 -18.04 9.47 -8.56
CA PHE A 231 -17.32 9.97 -7.39
C PHE A 231 -17.22 11.51 -7.40
N LYS A 232 -16.96 12.10 -8.56
CA LYS A 232 -16.93 13.56 -8.72
C LYS A 232 -18.24 14.21 -8.28
N SER A 233 -19.37 13.63 -8.68
CA SER A 233 -20.70 14.12 -8.24
C SER A 233 -20.90 14.07 -6.72
N LEU A 234 -20.32 13.06 -6.03
CA LEU A 234 -20.34 12.99 -4.56
C LEU A 234 -19.54 14.14 -3.95
N VAL A 235 -18.34 14.40 -4.47
CA VAL A 235 -17.47 15.49 -4.00
C VAL A 235 -18.11 16.84 -4.24
N ASP A 236 -18.68 17.10 -5.42
CA ASP A 236 -19.37 18.33 -5.77
C ASP A 236 -20.58 18.59 -4.85
N LYS A 237 -21.32 17.54 -4.51
CA LYS A 237 -22.51 17.65 -3.67
C LYS A 237 -22.21 17.78 -2.18
N PHE A 238 -21.27 17.01 -1.67
CA PHE A 238 -21.06 16.85 -0.22
C PHE A 238 -19.76 17.50 0.28
N GLY A 239 -18.87 17.93 -0.62
CA GLY A 239 -17.52 18.39 -0.28
C GLY A 239 -17.45 19.59 0.67
N SER A 240 -18.48 20.46 0.67
CA SER A 240 -18.59 21.59 1.59
C SER A 240 -19.04 21.23 3.01
N ASN A 241 -19.59 20.03 3.21
CA ASN A 241 -20.02 19.52 4.51
C ASN A 241 -19.10 18.36 4.95
N PRO A 242 -18.18 18.55 5.93
CA PRO A 242 -17.22 17.53 6.33
C PRO A 242 -17.85 16.22 6.81
N ALA A 243 -18.96 16.26 7.53
CA ALA A 243 -19.63 15.05 8.02
C ALA A 243 -20.28 14.26 6.87
N ALA A 244 -20.97 14.96 5.97
CA ALA A 244 -21.58 14.35 4.79
C ALA A 244 -20.53 13.80 3.82
N MET A 245 -19.44 14.53 3.58
CA MET A 245 -18.34 14.07 2.72
C MET A 245 -17.66 12.81 3.29
N LYS A 246 -17.42 12.79 4.60
CA LYS A 246 -16.86 11.61 5.28
C LYS A 246 -17.76 10.39 5.11
N GLN A 247 -19.08 10.55 5.35
CA GLN A 247 -20.05 9.47 5.18
C GLN A 247 -20.09 8.97 3.73
N ALA A 248 -20.17 9.89 2.77
CA ALA A 248 -20.23 9.56 1.34
C ALA A 248 -18.95 8.85 0.86
N GLY A 249 -17.77 9.32 1.31
CA GLY A 249 -16.49 8.70 0.96
C GLY A 249 -16.31 7.29 1.55
N ILE A 250 -16.76 7.06 2.78
CA ILE A 250 -16.79 5.71 3.38
C ILE A 250 -17.75 4.81 2.60
N ALA A 251 -18.94 5.30 2.27
CA ALA A 251 -19.92 4.53 1.50
C ALA A 251 -19.39 4.15 0.12
N TYR A 252 -18.73 5.07 -0.58
CA TYR A 252 -18.12 4.81 -1.88
C TYR A 252 -17.02 3.74 -1.80
N ALA A 253 -16.11 3.86 -0.83
CA ALA A 253 -15.04 2.88 -0.62
C ALA A 253 -15.61 1.50 -0.23
N THR A 254 -16.64 1.45 0.59
CA THR A 254 -17.33 0.20 0.95
C THR A 254 -17.97 -0.46 -0.28
N ASP A 255 -18.66 0.31 -1.12
CA ASP A 255 -19.27 -0.15 -2.36
C ASP A 255 -18.23 -0.72 -3.34
N GLN A 256 -17.06 -0.05 -3.50
CA GLN A 256 -15.95 -0.60 -4.27
C GLN A 256 -15.49 -1.95 -3.73
N ILE A 257 -15.35 -2.09 -2.41
CA ILE A 257 -14.89 -3.33 -1.77
C ILE A 257 -15.91 -4.45 -1.97
N ILE A 258 -17.19 -4.17 -1.82
CA ILE A 258 -18.27 -5.16 -2.04
C ILE A 258 -18.25 -5.65 -3.50
N ASP A 259 -18.13 -4.74 -4.47
CA ASP A 259 -18.04 -5.11 -5.88
C ASP A 259 -16.79 -5.97 -6.16
N LEU A 260 -15.64 -5.65 -5.57
CA LEU A 260 -14.42 -6.46 -5.69
C LEU A 260 -14.63 -7.88 -5.16
N TYR A 261 -15.20 -8.03 -3.98
CA TYR A 261 -15.50 -9.34 -3.40
C TYR A 261 -16.50 -10.12 -4.25
N ALA A 262 -17.55 -9.48 -4.74
CA ALA A 262 -18.55 -10.09 -5.61
C ALA A 262 -17.95 -10.61 -6.94
N ASN A 263 -16.85 -9.99 -7.40
CA ASN A 263 -16.12 -10.39 -8.61
C ASN A 263 -14.90 -11.29 -8.34
N GLY A 264 -14.84 -11.94 -7.17
CA GLY A 264 -13.85 -12.97 -6.87
C GLY A 264 -12.50 -12.46 -6.37
N ILE A 265 -12.37 -11.16 -6.06
CA ILE A 265 -11.23 -10.63 -5.35
C ILE A 265 -11.42 -10.94 -3.86
N THR A 266 -10.50 -11.65 -3.23
CA THR A 266 -10.66 -12.12 -1.83
C THR A 266 -9.92 -11.26 -0.82
N ASN A 267 -9.01 -10.42 -1.25
CA ASN A 267 -8.18 -9.61 -0.35
C ASN A 267 -8.19 -8.16 -0.78
N VAL A 268 -8.49 -7.24 0.14
CA VAL A 268 -8.50 -5.80 -0.11
C VAL A 268 -7.66 -5.08 0.95
N HIS A 269 -6.90 -4.08 0.53
CA HIS A 269 -6.06 -3.26 1.38
C HIS A 269 -6.58 -1.82 1.43
N VAL A 270 -6.90 -1.33 2.62
CA VAL A 270 -7.47 0.01 2.81
C VAL A 270 -6.41 0.98 3.33
N TYR A 271 -6.20 2.06 2.61
CA TYR A 271 -5.35 3.18 3.00
C TYR A 271 -6.06 4.00 4.08
N SER A 272 -5.90 3.59 5.36
CA SER A 272 -6.69 4.11 6.49
C SER A 272 -6.41 5.56 6.83
N MET A 273 -5.29 6.10 6.38
CA MET A 273 -4.80 7.45 6.72
C MET A 273 -4.69 7.69 8.24
N ASN A 274 -4.34 6.64 9.02
CA ASN A 274 -4.32 6.66 10.48
C ASN A 274 -5.64 7.14 11.11
N LYS A 275 -6.78 6.77 10.50
CA LYS A 275 -8.13 7.12 10.97
C LYS A 275 -8.87 5.87 11.46
N PRO A 276 -8.80 5.54 12.76
CA PRO A 276 -9.41 4.33 13.31
C PRO A 276 -10.92 4.27 13.10
N ASP A 277 -11.58 5.41 13.18
CA ASP A 277 -13.02 5.52 13.01
C ASP A 277 -13.48 5.24 11.57
N VAL A 278 -12.66 5.59 10.57
CA VAL A 278 -12.90 5.24 9.15
C VAL A 278 -12.69 3.74 8.94
N ALA A 279 -11.58 3.20 9.45
CA ALA A 279 -11.28 1.78 9.36
C ALA A 279 -12.38 0.93 10.02
N ALA A 280 -12.77 1.26 11.25
CA ALA A 280 -13.84 0.58 11.99
C ALA A 280 -15.18 0.64 11.25
N LYS A 281 -15.51 1.79 10.64
CA LYS A 281 -16.78 1.93 9.91
C LYS A 281 -16.81 1.11 8.63
N ILE A 282 -15.70 1.04 7.88
CA ILE A 282 -15.60 0.18 6.69
C ILE A 282 -15.73 -1.29 7.11
N GLN A 283 -15.00 -1.72 8.14
CA GLN A 283 -15.08 -3.10 8.61
C GLN A 283 -16.50 -3.45 9.10
N ALA A 284 -17.15 -2.56 9.86
CA ALA A 284 -18.51 -2.78 10.33
C ALA A 284 -19.53 -2.90 9.17
N ASN A 285 -19.33 -2.14 8.08
CA ASN A 285 -20.17 -2.24 6.88
C ASN A 285 -19.97 -3.56 6.11
N LEU A 286 -18.88 -4.28 6.37
CA LEU A 286 -18.50 -5.53 5.71
C LEU A 286 -18.61 -6.75 6.65
N SER A 287 -19.12 -6.58 7.88
CA SER A 287 -19.07 -7.61 8.96
C SER A 287 -19.69 -8.94 8.59
N ASP A 288 -20.68 -8.97 7.70
CA ASP A 288 -21.34 -10.20 7.26
C ASP A 288 -20.71 -10.77 5.97
N ILE A 289 -19.67 -10.13 5.45
CA ILE A 289 -18.99 -10.48 4.19
C ILE A 289 -17.58 -11.03 4.48
N ILE A 290 -16.86 -10.37 5.40
CA ILE A 290 -15.50 -10.77 5.79
C ILE A 290 -15.55 -11.78 6.97
N GLU A 291 -14.59 -12.70 6.96
CA GLU A 291 -14.47 -13.75 8.00
C GLU A 291 -13.53 -13.34 9.15
#